data_9273a747e841ea7cf59b68f9ecfbebf2
#
_entry.id   9273a747e841ea7cf59b68f9ecfbebf2
#
_cell.length_a   1.000
_cell.length_b   1.000
_cell.length_c   1.000
_cell.angle_alpha   90.00
_cell.angle_beta   90.00
_cell.angle_gamma   90.00
#
_symmetry.space_group_name_H-M   'P 1'
#
loop_
_entity.id
_entity.type
_entity.pdbx_description
1 polymer ?
#
loop_
_entity_poly.entity_id
_entity_poly.type
_entity_poly.pdbx_seq_one_letter_code
_entity_poly.pdbx_strand_id
1 'polypeptide(L)'
;QLSDCETYEKFLKQIGYCGYHINRVLKPGAFCVWVVGDWRCPKGGGLRSFHSDLISLFTKEKLIHHDTIIMKNISPFAPLQAGKVASKRYTSKIHEYVMVFRKEGEYEVPDYCSLDDLRVQSNKFFDFNE
;
A
#
# COMPACT_ATOMS: atom_id res chain seq x y z
N GLN A 1 -7.12 18.46 2.30
CA GLN A 1 -6.53 17.30 1.58
C GLN A 1 -5.35 16.77 2.39
N LEU A 2 -5.05 15.46 2.30
CA LEU A 2 -3.89 14.87 2.99
C LEU A 2 -2.55 15.49 2.53
N SER A 3 -2.50 15.99 1.29
CA SER A 3 -1.36 16.71 0.73
C SER A 3 -1.08 18.07 1.37
N ASP A 4 -2.07 18.64 2.07
CA ASP A 4 -1.99 19.99 2.64
C ASP A 4 -1.51 19.98 4.10
N CYS A 5 -1.09 18.83 4.61
CA CYS A 5 -0.53 18.72 5.95
C CYS A 5 0.83 19.42 6.04
N GLU A 6 0.94 20.39 6.95
CA GLU A 6 2.15 21.20 7.14
C GLU A 6 3.36 20.36 7.58
N THR A 7 3.12 19.27 8.33
CA THR A 7 4.19 18.41 8.83
C THR A 7 3.87 16.94 8.57
N TYR A 8 4.93 16.12 8.55
CA TYR A 8 4.79 14.68 8.38
C TYR A 8 4.03 14.01 9.54
N GLU A 9 4.21 14.51 10.75
CA GLU A 9 3.49 14.02 11.93
C GLU A 9 1.98 14.29 11.82
N LYS A 10 1.59 15.46 11.34
CA LYS A 10 0.18 15.77 11.07
C LYS A 10 -0.38 14.85 9.99
N PHE A 11 0.39 14.60 8.94
CA PHE A 11 0.02 13.64 7.89
C PHE A 11 -0.19 12.24 8.45
N LEU A 12 0.76 11.71 9.23
CA LEU A 12 0.64 10.39 9.85
C LEU A 12 -0.57 10.30 10.80
N LYS A 13 -0.87 11.36 11.54
CA LYS A 13 -2.06 11.41 12.39
C LYS A 13 -3.35 11.28 11.58
N GLN A 14 -3.44 11.94 10.43
CA GLN A 14 -4.59 11.81 9.53
C GLN A 14 -4.70 10.40 8.93
N ILE A 15 -3.58 9.79 8.55
CA ILE A 15 -3.55 8.40 8.07
C ILE A 15 -4.00 7.42 9.17
N GLY A 16 -3.55 7.60 10.42
CA GLY A 16 -4.02 6.80 11.55
C GLY A 16 -5.54 6.91 11.75
N TYR A 17 -6.09 8.10 11.60
CA TYR A 17 -7.53 8.33 11.66
C TYR A 17 -8.28 7.61 10.53
N CYS A 18 -7.70 7.59 9.33
CA CYS A 18 -8.23 6.77 8.22
C CYS A 18 -8.26 5.29 8.59
N GLY A 19 -7.17 4.77 9.18
CA GLY A 19 -7.09 3.37 9.63
C GLY A 19 -8.19 3.00 10.63
N TYR A 20 -8.45 3.88 11.59
CA TYR A 20 -9.55 3.73 12.54
C TYR A 20 -10.91 3.59 11.84
N HIS A 21 -11.20 4.48 10.89
CA HIS A 21 -12.46 4.44 10.16
C HIS A 21 -12.58 3.22 9.23
N ILE A 22 -11.48 2.83 8.59
CA ILE A 22 -11.42 1.62 7.75
C ILE A 22 -11.76 0.40 8.59
N ASN A 23 -11.12 0.24 9.75
CA ASN A 23 -11.43 -0.89 10.63
C ASN A 23 -12.89 -0.91 11.06
N ARG A 24 -13.49 0.26 11.28
CA ARG A 24 -14.90 0.37 11.69
C ARG A 24 -15.88 -0.07 10.60
N VAL A 25 -15.59 0.21 9.33
CA VAL A 25 -16.51 -0.07 8.22
C VAL A 25 -16.25 -1.41 7.52
N LEU A 26 -15.04 -1.95 7.64
CA LEU A 26 -14.74 -3.27 7.09
C LEU A 26 -15.56 -4.37 7.79
N LYS A 27 -16.03 -5.32 7.00
CA LYS A 27 -16.58 -6.57 7.54
C LYS A 27 -15.47 -7.41 8.19
N PRO A 28 -15.77 -8.22 9.22
CA PRO A 28 -14.81 -9.18 9.78
C PRO A 28 -14.18 -10.04 8.68
N GLY A 29 -12.88 -10.26 8.75
CA GLY A 29 -12.12 -11.02 7.76
C GLY A 29 -11.88 -10.32 6.41
N ALA A 30 -12.49 -9.16 6.16
CA ALA A 30 -12.30 -8.43 4.91
C ALA A 30 -10.94 -7.75 4.82
N PHE A 31 -10.52 -7.49 3.60
CA PHE A 31 -9.22 -6.90 3.27
C PHE A 31 -9.31 -5.42 2.91
N CYS A 32 -8.24 -4.69 3.21
CA CYS A 32 -7.99 -3.35 2.76
C CYS A 32 -6.61 -3.29 2.13
N VAL A 33 -6.52 -2.71 0.93
CA VAL A 33 -5.26 -2.63 0.18
C VAL A 33 -4.87 -1.17 0.00
N TRP A 34 -3.60 -0.86 0.30
CA TRP A 34 -3.01 0.45 0.12
C TRP A 34 -1.77 0.37 -0.76
N VAL A 35 -1.73 1.17 -1.82
CA VAL A 35 -0.55 1.33 -2.65
C VAL A 35 0.19 2.57 -2.17
N VAL A 36 1.37 2.38 -1.66
CA VAL A 36 2.16 3.45 -1.04
C VAL A 36 3.62 3.40 -1.49
N GLY A 37 4.26 4.54 -1.40
CA GLY A 37 5.68 4.65 -1.66
C GLY A 37 6.37 5.51 -0.62
N ASP A 38 7.63 5.23 -0.39
CA ASP A 38 8.49 6.05 0.43
C ASP A 38 8.97 7.28 -0.34
N TRP A 39 9.25 8.37 0.33
CA TRP A 39 9.78 9.57 -0.32
C TRP A 39 10.82 10.27 0.54
N ARG A 40 11.64 11.09 -0.11
CA ARG A 40 12.68 11.87 0.56
C ARG A 40 12.13 13.19 1.07
N CYS A 41 12.60 13.59 2.24
CA CYS A 41 12.32 14.91 2.76
C CYS A 41 12.90 15.97 1.82
N PRO A 42 12.10 16.97 1.37
CA PRO A 42 12.57 18.00 0.43
C PRO A 42 13.71 18.86 0.97
N LYS A 43 13.79 19.04 2.28
CA LYS A 43 14.77 19.88 2.97
C LYS A 43 16.06 19.15 3.36
N GLY A 44 16.49 18.15 2.59
CA GLY A 44 17.74 17.43 2.85
C GLY A 44 17.70 16.42 3.98
N GLY A 45 16.51 16.07 4.47
CA GLY A 45 16.29 14.99 5.42
C GLY A 45 16.43 13.61 4.77
N GLY A 46 16.40 12.56 5.60
CA GLY A 46 16.48 11.17 5.14
C GLY A 46 15.26 10.71 4.34
N LEU A 47 15.27 9.43 4.00
CA LEU A 47 14.12 8.76 3.42
C LEU A 47 13.02 8.61 4.49
N ARG A 48 11.80 8.97 4.15
CA ARG A 48 10.61 8.69 4.95
C ARG A 48 10.06 7.33 4.57
N SER A 49 10.17 6.38 5.47
CA SER A 49 9.69 5.00 5.28
C SER A 49 8.20 4.90 5.55
N PHE A 50 7.40 5.53 4.69
CA PHE A 50 5.95 5.62 4.90
C PHE A 50 5.27 4.25 4.96
N HIS A 51 5.74 3.28 4.20
CA HIS A 51 5.21 1.90 4.28
C HIS A 51 5.33 1.31 5.68
N SER A 52 6.46 1.54 6.36
CA SER A 52 6.69 1.08 7.73
C SER A 52 5.81 1.82 8.74
N ASP A 53 5.69 3.13 8.59
CA ASP A 53 4.83 3.94 9.45
C ASP A 53 3.36 3.55 9.29
N LEU A 54 2.92 3.25 8.06
CA LEU A 54 1.56 2.77 7.77
C LEU A 54 1.26 1.45 8.47
N ILE A 55 2.20 0.49 8.46
CA ILE A 55 2.06 -0.78 9.19
C ILE A 55 1.84 -0.50 10.67
N SER A 56 2.67 0.34 11.27
CA SER A 56 2.60 0.68 12.69
C SER A 56 1.27 1.36 13.06
N LEU A 57 0.80 2.29 12.23
CA LEU A 57 -0.46 3.01 12.44
C LEU A 57 -1.66 2.05 12.34
N PHE A 58 -1.73 1.25 11.28
CA PHE A 58 -2.89 0.39 11.05
C PHE A 58 -2.94 -0.78 12.04
N THR A 59 -1.80 -1.28 12.47
CA THR A 59 -1.74 -2.30 13.53
C THR A 59 -2.24 -1.75 14.89
N LYS A 60 -1.96 -0.50 15.21
CA LYS A 60 -2.54 0.18 16.39
C LYS A 60 -4.06 0.26 16.31
N GLU A 61 -4.60 0.43 15.10
CA GLU A 61 -6.03 0.46 14.84
C GLU A 61 -6.64 -0.95 14.66
N LYS A 62 -5.94 -2.00 15.10
CA LYS A 62 -6.37 -3.41 15.09
C LYS A 62 -6.58 -4.00 13.69
N LEU A 63 -5.95 -3.43 12.68
CA LEU A 63 -5.84 -4.05 11.36
C LEU A 63 -4.62 -4.97 11.34
N ILE A 64 -4.79 -6.19 10.89
CA ILE A 64 -3.70 -7.16 10.78
C ILE A 64 -2.94 -6.89 9.49
N HIS A 65 -1.63 -6.67 9.58
CA HIS A 65 -0.78 -6.62 8.39
C HIS A 65 -0.70 -8.04 7.81
N HIS A 66 -1.37 -8.26 6.69
CA HIS A 66 -1.55 -9.57 6.09
C HIS A 66 -0.43 -9.91 5.10
N ASP A 67 -0.11 -8.96 4.21
CA ASP A 67 0.91 -9.16 3.19
C ASP A 67 1.50 -7.84 2.69
N THR A 68 2.68 -7.91 2.08
CA THR A 68 3.32 -6.81 1.37
C THR A 68 3.80 -7.29 0.02
N ILE A 69 3.27 -6.68 -1.04
CA ILE A 69 3.65 -6.98 -2.42
C ILE A 69 4.49 -5.82 -2.95
N ILE A 70 5.58 -6.12 -3.61
CA ILE A 70 6.42 -5.13 -4.28
C ILE A 70 5.94 -4.95 -5.71
N MET A 71 5.42 -3.77 -6.01
CA MET A 71 5.04 -3.39 -7.37
C MET A 71 6.19 -2.66 -8.02
N LYS A 72 6.79 -3.28 -9.04
CA LYS A 72 7.86 -2.66 -9.83
C LYS A 72 7.25 -1.60 -10.76
N ASN A 73 7.70 -0.37 -10.59
CA ASN A 73 7.28 0.74 -11.44
C ASN A 73 8.39 1.07 -12.43
N ILE A 74 8.21 0.70 -13.69
CA ILE A 74 9.13 1.00 -14.78
C ILE A 74 8.71 2.34 -15.37
N SER A 75 9.27 3.44 -14.83
CA SER A 75 9.04 4.75 -15.41
C SER A 75 9.90 4.95 -16.67
N PRO A 76 9.31 5.39 -17.80
CA PRO A 76 10.08 5.77 -18.99
C PRO A 76 11.01 6.98 -18.73
N PHE A 77 10.83 7.68 -17.63
CA PHE A 77 11.68 8.80 -17.20
C PHE A 77 12.86 8.37 -16.31
N ALA A 78 13.06 7.08 -16.08
CA ALA A 78 14.20 6.59 -15.30
C ALA A 78 15.57 7.11 -15.79
N PRO A 79 15.86 7.22 -17.11
CA PRO A 79 17.09 7.79 -17.60
C PRO A 79 17.29 9.27 -17.21
N LEU A 80 16.21 10.06 -17.16
CA LEU A 80 16.26 11.47 -16.76
C LEU A 80 16.58 11.65 -15.26
N GLN A 81 16.36 10.64 -14.46
CA GLN A 81 16.68 10.64 -13.04
C GLN A 81 18.15 10.28 -12.76
N ALA A 82 18.86 9.70 -13.73
CA ALA A 82 20.27 9.33 -13.58
C ALA A 82 21.16 10.51 -13.20
N GLY A 83 20.90 11.70 -13.77
CA GLY A 83 21.61 12.93 -13.40
C GLY A 83 21.40 13.33 -11.94
N LYS A 84 20.21 13.13 -11.40
CA LYS A 84 19.90 13.38 -9.98
C LYS A 84 20.59 12.36 -9.06
N VAL A 85 20.72 11.11 -9.51
CA VAL A 85 21.45 10.07 -8.79
C VAL A 85 22.92 10.45 -8.65
N ALA A 86 23.55 10.87 -9.72
CA ALA A 86 24.95 11.28 -9.74
C ALA A 86 25.22 12.52 -8.86
N SER A 87 24.37 13.56 -8.97
CA SER A 87 24.57 14.83 -8.25
C SER A 87 24.19 14.77 -6.77
N LYS A 88 23.16 14.00 -6.41
CA LYS A 88 22.60 13.96 -5.05
C LYS A 88 22.90 12.65 -4.30
N ARG A 89 23.60 11.70 -4.93
CA ARG A 89 23.92 10.38 -4.39
C ARG A 89 22.69 9.60 -3.89
N TYR A 90 21.58 9.69 -4.62
CA TYR A 90 20.36 8.92 -4.36
C TYR A 90 20.21 7.79 -5.34
N THR A 91 19.71 6.67 -4.89
CA THR A 91 19.23 5.62 -5.80
C THR A 91 17.86 6.01 -6.36
N SER A 92 17.62 5.69 -7.63
CA SER A 92 16.29 5.85 -8.22
C SER A 92 15.33 4.86 -7.58
N LYS A 93 14.15 5.36 -7.24
CA LYS A 93 13.07 4.54 -6.71
C LYS A 93 12.31 3.92 -7.89
N ILE A 94 12.28 2.60 -7.94
CA ILE A 94 11.66 1.82 -9.03
C ILE A 94 10.51 0.94 -8.57
N HIS A 95 10.07 1.05 -7.32
CA HIS A 95 9.01 0.23 -6.76
C HIS A 95 8.07 1.03 -5.86
N GLU A 96 6.88 0.49 -5.71
CA GLU A 96 5.89 0.87 -4.70
C GLU A 96 5.50 -0.35 -3.89
N TYR A 97 4.93 -0.14 -2.73
CA TYR A 97 4.45 -1.19 -1.86
C TYR A 97 2.95 -1.32 -1.97
N VAL A 98 2.47 -2.53 -2.23
CA VAL A 98 1.05 -2.88 -2.13
C VAL A 98 0.86 -3.55 -0.78
N MET A 99 0.35 -2.78 0.18
CA MET A 99 0.17 -3.18 1.57
C MET A 99 -1.21 -3.79 1.74
N VAL A 100 -1.28 -5.04 2.16
CA VAL A 100 -2.53 -5.75 2.39
C VAL A 100 -2.79 -5.85 3.88
N PHE A 101 -3.90 -5.29 4.32
CA PHE A 101 -4.37 -5.39 5.70
C PHE A 101 -5.67 -6.17 5.75
N ARG A 102 -5.92 -6.84 6.86
CA ARG A 102 -7.14 -7.61 7.10
C ARG A 102 -7.76 -7.23 8.43
N LYS A 103 -9.08 -7.12 8.46
CA LYS A 103 -9.80 -7.01 9.73
C LYS A 103 -9.85 -8.38 10.40
N GLU A 104 -9.67 -8.43 11.72
CA GLU A 104 -9.83 -9.65 12.51
C GLU A 104 -11.24 -10.23 12.34
N GLY A 105 -11.32 -11.57 12.32
CA GLY A 105 -12.56 -12.32 12.17
C GLY A 105 -12.57 -13.20 10.91
N GLU A 106 -13.63 -13.95 10.76
CA GLU A 106 -13.86 -14.81 9.60
C GLU A 106 -14.71 -14.08 8.55
N TYR A 107 -14.34 -14.23 7.29
CA TYR A 107 -15.12 -13.73 6.18
C TYR A 107 -16.13 -14.79 5.77
N GLU A 108 -17.41 -14.48 5.92
CA GLU A 108 -18.48 -15.29 5.37
C GLU A 108 -18.57 -15.05 3.86
N VAL A 109 -18.21 -16.08 3.09
CA VAL A 109 -18.39 -16.05 1.62
C VAL A 109 -19.88 -16.06 1.33
N PRO A 110 -20.41 -15.08 0.59
CA PRO A 110 -21.82 -15.10 0.21
C PRO A 110 -22.17 -16.35 -0.60
N ASP A 111 -23.32 -16.96 -0.34
CA ASP A 111 -23.77 -18.20 -0.97
C ASP A 111 -23.87 -18.16 -2.51
N TYR A 112 -23.89 -16.95 -3.11
CA TYR A 112 -23.93 -16.79 -4.57
C TYR A 112 -22.57 -16.94 -5.25
N CYS A 113 -21.50 -17.15 -4.49
CA CYS A 113 -20.14 -17.27 -5.01
C CYS A 113 -19.60 -18.66 -4.64
N SER A 114 -19.81 -19.67 -5.51
CA SER A 114 -19.16 -20.95 -5.30
C SER A 114 -17.65 -20.84 -5.50
N LEU A 115 -16.88 -21.65 -4.78
CA LEU A 115 -15.42 -21.73 -4.98
C LEU A 115 -15.06 -22.13 -6.43
N ASP A 116 -15.95 -22.90 -7.08
CA ASP A 116 -15.78 -23.31 -8.46
C ASP A 116 -15.98 -22.15 -9.44
N ASP A 117 -16.91 -21.24 -9.17
CA ASP A 117 -17.09 -20.02 -9.97
C ASP A 117 -15.88 -19.09 -9.86
N LEU A 118 -15.29 -18.96 -8.69
CA LEU A 118 -14.06 -18.19 -8.47
C LEU A 118 -12.86 -18.81 -9.18
N ARG A 119 -12.75 -20.15 -9.19
CA ARG A 119 -11.70 -20.86 -9.94
C ARG A 119 -11.84 -20.68 -11.45
N VAL A 120 -13.04 -20.76 -11.98
CA VAL A 120 -13.32 -20.52 -13.41
C VAL A 120 -12.97 -19.09 -13.79
N GLN A 121 -13.27 -18.11 -12.96
CA GLN A 121 -12.89 -16.73 -13.22
C GLN A 121 -11.38 -16.52 -13.14
N SER A 122 -10.70 -17.09 -12.13
CA SER A 122 -9.25 -16.96 -12.00
C SER A 122 -8.51 -17.59 -13.21
N ASN A 123 -8.96 -18.74 -13.69
CA ASN A 123 -8.37 -19.38 -14.86
C ASN A 123 -8.51 -18.54 -16.14
N LYS A 124 -9.60 -17.79 -16.30
CA LYS A 124 -9.76 -16.85 -17.43
C LYS A 124 -8.81 -15.66 -17.37
N PHE A 125 -8.42 -15.22 -16.18
CA PHE A 125 -7.46 -14.12 -16.00
C PHE A 125 -6.01 -14.54 -16.14
N PHE A 126 -5.68 -15.81 -15.90
CA PHE A 126 -4.32 -16.35 -15.90
C PHE A 126 -4.04 -17.31 -17.06
N ASP A 127 -4.93 -17.37 -18.06
CA ASP A 127 -4.69 -18.18 -19.26
C ASP A 127 -3.73 -17.43 -20.20
N PHE A 128 -2.43 -17.62 -19.96
CA PHE A 128 -1.33 -17.05 -20.73
C PHE A 128 -1.02 -17.86 -22.02
N ASN A 129 -1.92 -18.73 -22.47
CA ASN A 129 -1.74 -19.62 -23.61
C ASN A 129 -2.34 -19.10 -24.94
N GLU A 130 -2.38 -17.79 -25.12
CA GLU A 130 -2.61 -17.18 -26.45
C GLU A 130 -1.44 -16.30 -26.86
#